data_9bebac1094581ba968142c2d5ef55389
#
_entry.id   9bebac1094581ba968142c2d5ef55389
#
_cell.length_a   1.000
_cell.length_b   1.000
_cell.length_c   1.000
_cell.angle_alpha   90.00
_cell.angle_beta   90.00
_cell.angle_gamma   90.00
#
_symmetry.space_group_name_H-M   'P 1'
#
loop_
_entity.id
_entity.type
_entity.pdbx_description
1 polymer ?
#
loop_
_entity_poly.entity_id
_entity_poly.type
_entity_poly.pdbx_seq_one_letter_code
_entity_poly.pdbx_strand_id
1 'polypeptide(L)' 'MSDFDKELDTSGLNCPLPIIKAKKEINTMDSGQVLHIISTDPGAVKDFESFANQTGNELLKSEEKDSKFYFLLKKS' A
#
# COMPACT_ATOMS: atom_id res chain seq x y z
N MET A 1 11.63 10.43 -12.50
CA MET A 1 10.17 10.50 -12.25
C MET A 1 9.73 9.26 -11.52
N SER A 2 8.91 9.45 -10.51
CA SER A 2 8.41 8.30 -9.75
C SER A 2 7.11 7.78 -10.31
N ASP A 3 6.89 6.48 -10.16
CA ASP A 3 5.65 5.83 -10.55
C ASP A 3 4.54 6.06 -9.51
N PHE A 4 4.81 6.89 -8.50
CA PHE A 4 3.88 7.13 -7.41
C PHE A 4 3.96 8.60 -6.96
N ASP A 5 2.92 9.05 -6.27
CA ASP A 5 2.82 10.41 -5.76
C ASP A 5 3.28 10.54 -4.31
N LYS A 6 3.09 9.48 -3.54
CA LYS A 6 3.53 9.41 -2.14
C LYS A 6 4.13 8.05 -1.84
N GLU A 7 5.01 8.00 -0.86
CA GLU A 7 5.62 6.76 -0.39
C GLU A 7 5.38 6.59 1.10
N LEU A 8 5.03 5.38 1.51
CA LEU A 8 4.80 5.03 2.89
C LEU A 8 5.63 3.81 3.25
N ASP A 9 6.61 3.99 4.12
CA ASP A 9 7.45 2.90 4.59
C ASP A 9 6.89 2.33 5.88
N THR A 10 6.39 1.09 5.81
CA THR A 10 5.85 0.39 6.98
C THR A 10 6.76 -0.78 7.38
N SER A 11 8.04 -0.71 7.03
CA SER A 11 9.01 -1.74 7.40
C SER A 11 9.05 -1.91 8.91
N GLY A 12 9.10 -3.15 9.37
CA GLY A 12 9.13 -3.47 10.79
C GLY A 12 7.78 -3.46 11.48
N LEU A 13 6.71 -3.05 10.78
CA LEU A 13 5.36 -3.07 11.33
C LEU A 13 4.63 -4.34 10.92
N ASN A 14 3.84 -4.89 11.85
CA ASN A 14 3.07 -6.10 11.62
C ASN A 14 1.59 -5.75 11.40
N CYS A 15 0.87 -6.65 10.74
CA CYS A 15 -0.58 -6.55 10.55
C CYS A 15 -1.26 -6.27 11.90
N PRO A 16 -2.22 -5.34 11.97
CA PRO A 16 -2.82 -4.58 10.85
C PRO A 16 -2.19 -3.19 10.65
N LEU A 17 -1.07 -2.88 11.26
CA LEU A 17 -0.48 -1.54 11.24
C LEU A 17 -0.19 -1.01 9.81
N PRO A 18 0.36 -1.81 8.89
CA PRO A 18 0.57 -1.29 7.53
C PRO A 18 -0.73 -0.81 6.88
N ILE A 19 -1.81 -1.55 7.06
CA ILE A 19 -3.13 -1.18 6.50
C ILE A 19 -3.66 0.10 7.15
N ILE A 20 -3.54 0.21 8.47
CA ILE A 20 -4.02 1.38 9.20
C ILE A 20 -3.28 2.63 8.72
N LYS A 21 -1.96 2.55 8.57
CA LYS A 21 -1.16 3.68 8.09
C LYS A 21 -1.47 4.01 6.64
N ALA A 22 -1.65 3.01 5.80
CA ALA A 22 -1.99 3.20 4.39
C ALA A 22 -3.36 3.87 4.26
N LYS A 23 -4.33 3.47 5.08
CA LYS A 23 -5.66 4.07 5.07
C LYS A 23 -5.59 5.57 5.41
N LYS A 24 -4.84 5.93 6.42
CA LYS A 24 -4.65 7.33 6.79
C LYS A 24 -4.03 8.12 5.65
N GLU A 25 -3.00 7.57 5.04
CA GLU A 25 -2.28 8.25 3.97
C GLU A 25 -3.15 8.40 2.74
N ILE A 26 -3.84 7.35 2.32
CA ILE A 26 -4.68 7.38 1.12
C ILE A 26 -5.85 8.35 1.27
N ASN A 27 -6.35 8.53 2.49
CA ASN A 27 -7.43 9.48 2.76
C ASN A 27 -7.01 10.94 2.59
N THR A 28 -5.71 11.22 2.60
CA THR A 28 -5.18 12.57 2.36
C THR A 28 -4.84 12.81 0.90
N MET A 29 -5.00 11.79 0.07
CA MET A 29 -4.64 11.86 -1.35
C MET A 29 -5.85 12.15 -2.23
N ASP A 30 -5.58 12.68 -3.41
CA ASP A 30 -6.62 12.94 -4.40
C ASP A 30 -6.87 11.71 -5.28
N SER A 31 -8.07 11.64 -5.86
CA SER A 31 -8.40 10.57 -6.81
C SER A 31 -7.37 10.48 -7.92
N GLY A 32 -6.93 9.27 -8.21
CA GLY A 32 -5.94 9.03 -9.26
C GLY A 32 -4.50 9.07 -8.80
N GLN A 33 -4.23 9.55 -7.59
CA GLN A 33 -2.88 9.54 -7.05
C GLN A 33 -2.49 8.13 -6.61
N VAL A 34 -1.20 7.83 -6.66
CA VAL A 34 -0.66 6.51 -6.37
C VAL A 34 0.19 6.55 -5.10
N LEU A 35 -0.07 5.62 -4.20
CA LEU A 35 0.70 5.45 -2.97
C LEU A 35 1.60 4.24 -3.11
N HIS A 36 2.90 4.44 -2.89
CA HIS A 36 3.87 3.35 -2.85
C HIS A 36 4.05 2.91 -1.40
N ILE A 37 3.79 1.65 -1.12
CA ILE A 37 3.82 1.11 0.24
C ILE A 37 4.91 0.04 0.32
N ILE A 38 5.72 0.12 1.37
CA ILE A 38 6.77 -0.86 1.64
C ILE A 38 6.42 -1.56 2.95
N SER A 39 6.45 -2.89 2.95
CA SER A 39 6.16 -3.68 4.14
C SER A 39 7.15 -4.83 4.26
N THR A 40 7.39 -5.28 5.48
CA THR A 40 8.18 -6.48 5.75
C THR A 40 7.32 -7.62 6.28
N ASP A 41 6.01 -7.41 6.41
CA ASP A 41 5.07 -8.42 6.88
C ASP A 41 4.53 -9.25 5.71
N PRO A 42 4.77 -10.58 5.69
CA PRO A 42 4.25 -11.43 4.61
C PRO A 42 2.73 -11.39 4.47
N GLY A 43 2.00 -11.12 5.55
CA GLY A 43 0.56 -11.00 5.53
C GLY A 43 0.03 -9.77 4.81
N ALA A 44 0.92 -8.80 4.53
CA ALA A 44 0.52 -7.55 3.88
C ALA A 44 -0.05 -7.77 2.48
N VAL A 45 0.41 -8.81 1.76
CA VAL A 45 -0.07 -9.09 0.40
C VAL A 45 -1.58 -9.27 0.39
N LYS A 46 -2.08 -10.18 1.24
CA LYS A 46 -3.53 -10.43 1.33
C LYS A 46 -4.26 -9.25 1.92
N ASP A 47 -3.67 -8.58 2.89
CA ASP A 47 -4.28 -7.43 3.55
C ASP A 47 -4.52 -6.30 2.56
N PHE A 48 -3.55 -5.99 1.71
CA PHE A 48 -3.70 -4.92 0.73
C PHE A 48 -4.63 -5.31 -0.42
N GLU A 49 -4.68 -6.58 -0.79
CA GLU A 49 -5.66 -7.05 -1.76
C GLU A 49 -7.08 -6.83 -1.23
N SER A 50 -7.33 -7.24 0.02
CA SER A 50 -8.64 -7.04 0.67
C SER A 50 -8.95 -5.56 0.82
N PHE A 51 -7.98 -4.77 1.22
CA PHE A 51 -8.15 -3.34 1.40
C PHE A 51 -8.57 -2.67 0.08
N ALA A 52 -7.88 -3.01 -1.01
CA ALA A 52 -8.21 -2.47 -2.33
C ALA A 52 -9.65 -2.85 -2.74
N ASN A 53 -10.02 -4.11 -2.53
CA ASN A 53 -11.35 -4.58 -2.87
C ASN A 53 -12.45 -3.90 -2.06
N GLN A 54 -12.20 -3.68 -0.76
CA GLN A 54 -13.18 -3.09 0.13
C GLN A 54 -13.37 -1.59 -0.08
N THR A 55 -12.30 -0.90 -0.46
CA THR A 55 -12.33 0.56 -0.61
C THR A 55 -12.54 1.03 -2.03
N GLY A 56 -12.43 0.14 -2.99
CA GLY A 56 -12.51 0.51 -4.40
C GLY A 56 -11.23 1.13 -4.94
N ASN A 57 -10.18 1.21 -4.14
CA ASN A 57 -8.87 1.64 -4.62
C ASN A 57 -8.26 0.52 -5.47
N GLU A 58 -7.41 0.89 -6.40
CA GLU A 58 -6.83 -0.08 -7.33
C GLU A 58 -5.42 -0.47 -6.91
N LEU A 59 -5.19 -1.77 -6.72
CA LEU A 59 -3.86 -2.29 -6.44
C LEU A 59 -3.15 -2.51 -7.77
N LEU A 60 -2.30 -1.56 -8.15
CA LEU A 60 -1.63 -1.58 -9.45
C LEU A 60 -0.48 -2.58 -9.51
N LYS A 61 0.20 -2.77 -8.38
CA LYS A 61 1.36 -3.64 -8.34
C LYS A 61 1.52 -4.22 -6.94
N SER A 62 1.94 -5.47 -6.90
CA SER A 62 2.27 -6.16 -5.66
C SER A 62 3.47 -7.05 -5.96
N GLU A 63 4.57 -6.80 -5.27
CA GLU A 63 5.82 -7.48 -5.61
C GLU A 63 6.64 -7.73 -4.35
N GLU A 64 7.37 -8.84 -4.35
CA GLU A 64 8.28 -9.19 -3.25
C GLU A 64 9.72 -9.12 -3.78
N LYS A 65 10.60 -8.50 -3.00
CA LYS A 65 12.01 -8.43 -3.32
C LYS A 65 12.83 -8.30 -2.04
N ASP A 66 13.83 -9.16 -1.87
CA ASP A 66 14.75 -9.12 -0.71
C ASP A 66 14.01 -9.12 0.62
N SER A 67 12.99 -9.97 0.74
CA SER A 67 12.16 -10.12 1.96
C SER A 67 11.33 -8.88 2.29
N LYS A 68 11.17 -7.97 1.32
CA LYS A 68 10.29 -6.83 1.44
C LYS A 68 9.19 -6.90 0.40
N PHE A 69 8.06 -6.31 0.74
CA PHE A 69 6.88 -6.32 -0.12
C PHE A 69 6.57 -4.89 -0.54
N TYR A 70 6.39 -4.69 -1.84
CA TYR A 70 6.18 -3.37 -2.43
C TYR A 70 4.83 -3.34 -3.12
N PHE A 71 4.05 -2.29 -2.82
CA PHE A 71 2.70 -2.14 -3.38
C PHE A 71 2.53 -0.77 -3.99
N LEU A 72 1.81 -0.71 -5.12
CA LEU A 72 1.36 0.54 -5.70
C LEU A 72 -0.17 0.54 -5.63
N LEU A 73 -0.73 1.46 -4.89
CA LEU A 73 -2.16 1.55 -4.64
C LEU A 73 -2.68 2.90 -5.15
N LYS A 74 -3.62 2.83 -6.10
CA LYS A 74 -4.18 4.04 -6.72
C LYS A 74 -5.47 4.43 -6.02
N LYS A 75 -5.55 5.69 -5.61
CA LYS A 75 -6.73 6.24 -4.96
C LYS A 75 -7.91 6.30 -5.94
N SER A 76 -9.01 5.74 -5.53
CA SER A 76 -10.23 5.74 -6.35
C SER A 76 -10.94 7.10 -6.40
#